data_0fcd5b63806ecc0df82f98e3a4b34c1a
#
_entry.id   0fcd5b63806ecc0df82f98e3a4b34c1a
#
_cell.length_a   1.000
_cell.length_b   1.000
_cell.length_c   1.000
_cell.angle_alpha   90.00
_cell.angle_beta   90.00
_cell.angle_gamma   90.00
#
_symmetry.space_group_name_H-M   'P 1'
#
loop_
_entity.id
_entity.type
_entity.pdbx_description
1 polymer ?
#
loop_
_entity_poly.entity_id
_entity_poly.type
_entity_poly.pdbx_seq_one_letter_code
_entity_poly.pdbx_strand_id
1 'polypeptide(L)'
;MKFMSVVLPAAMVFATSAFGEEERIQWTDVPPAVQKTILDNAGGGKIEEIEKETQTQHARVLHFDSDKIVTVYEAEVEKPDGKEIEIRVSEDGKLIKIKQLCI
;
A
#
# COMPACT_ATOMS: atom_id res chain seq x y z
N MET A 1 -19.35 34.10 -8.87
CA MET A 1 -19.11 33.78 -8.54
C MET A 1 -18.63 33.08 -8.09
N LYS A 2 -18.32 32.82 -7.77
CA LYS A 2 -17.97 32.32 -7.36
C LYS A 2 -17.42 31.66 -6.66
N PHE A 3 -17.06 31.33 -6.22
CA PHE A 3 -16.52 30.84 -5.59
C PHE A 3 -16.14 30.08 -5.03
N MET A 4 -15.85 29.68 -4.67
CA MET A 4 -15.49 29.15 -4.17
C MET A 4 -14.96 28.52 -3.53
N SER A 5 -14.61 28.15 -3.13
CA SER A 5 -14.14 27.66 -2.61
C SER A 5 -13.65 27.01 -1.97
N VAL A 6 -13.31 26.56 -1.61
CA VAL A 6 -12.81 26.01 -1.07
C VAL A 6 -12.37 25.41 -0.38
N VAL A 7 -12.05 25.01 -0.02
CA VAL A 7 -11.57 24.49 0.58
C VAL A 7 -11.15 23.80 1.22
N LEU A 8 -10.66 23.36 1.60
CA LEU A 8 -10.12 22.81 2.18
C LEU A 8 -9.65 22.23 2.87
N PRO A 9 -9.40 21.85 3.24
CA PRO A 9 -8.95 21.27 3.81
C PRO A 9 -8.50 20.76 4.59
N ALA A 10 -8.17 20.52 4.89
CA ALA A 10 -7.85 20.10 5.55
C ALA A 10 -7.32 19.28 6.04
N ALA A 11 -6.91 18.96 6.07
CA ALA A 11 -6.36 18.23 6.41
C ALA A 11 -6.15 17.63 7.37
N MET A 12 -6.05 17.24 7.76
CA MET A 12 -5.85 16.77 8.55
C MET A 12 -5.27 15.84 8.86
N VAL A 13 -4.72 15.41 9.12
CA VAL A 13 -4.14 14.62 9.32
C VAL A 13 -3.82 14.12 10.26
N PHE A 14 -3.43 13.58 10.73
CA PHE A 14 -3.11 13.12 11.58
C PHE A 14 -2.68 12.20 11.98
N ALA A 15 -2.34 11.65 12.20
CA ALA A 15 -2.12 10.89 12.61
C ALA A 15 -1.65 10.04 12.94
N THR A 16 -1.16 9.68 13.01
CA THR A 16 -0.41 9.03 13.11
C THR A 16 -0.27 8.03 13.81
N SER A 17 -0.20 7.12 13.45
CA SER A 17 0.03 6.00 14.15
C SER A 17 1.46 5.81 14.35
N ALA A 18 1.80 5.24 15.45
CA ALA A 18 3.16 4.97 15.76
C ALA A 18 3.74 3.87 14.91
N PHE A 19 2.94 3.16 14.16
CA PHE A 19 3.39 1.93 13.54
C PHE A 19 3.65 2.04 12.07
N GLY A 20 3.32 3.13 11.47
CA GLY A 20 3.58 3.21 10.07
C GLY A 20 2.84 4.33 9.41
N GLU A 21 3.24 4.61 8.22
CA GLU A 21 2.63 5.62 7.39
C GLU A 21 2.19 4.97 6.11
N GLU A 22 1.01 5.34 5.66
CA GLU A 22 0.50 4.90 4.39
C GLU A 22 0.41 6.09 3.48
N GLU A 23 0.88 5.91 2.27
CA GLU A 23 0.87 6.98 1.29
C GLU A 23 0.33 6.41 -0.01
N ARG A 24 -0.69 7.07 -0.53
CA ARG A 24 -1.22 6.67 -1.84
C ARG A 24 -0.26 7.15 -2.90
N ILE A 25 0.13 6.25 -3.79
CA ILE A 25 1.08 6.57 -4.84
C ILE A 25 0.51 6.16 -6.18
N GLN A 26 1.18 6.61 -7.23
CA GLN A 26 0.80 6.26 -8.58
C GLN A 26 1.57 5.05 -9.06
N TRP A 27 1.02 4.39 -10.07
CA TRP A 27 1.65 3.20 -10.62
C TRP A 27 3.09 3.45 -11.02
N THR A 28 3.37 4.63 -11.59
CA THR A 28 4.72 4.95 -12.03
C THR A 28 5.71 5.09 -10.88
N ASP A 29 5.20 5.23 -9.66
CA ASP A 29 6.07 5.33 -8.49
C ASP A 29 6.37 3.97 -7.88
N VAL A 30 5.82 2.91 -8.42
CA VAL A 30 5.98 1.57 -7.88
C VAL A 30 7.23 0.95 -8.48
N PRO A 31 8.11 0.37 -7.65
CA PRO A 31 9.31 -0.28 -8.19
C PRO A 31 8.96 -1.40 -9.17
N PRO A 32 9.78 -1.60 -10.20
CA PRO A 32 9.47 -2.60 -11.23
C PRO A 32 9.23 -4.00 -10.69
N ALA A 33 10.01 -4.43 -9.70
CA ALA A 33 9.83 -5.76 -9.14
C ALA A 33 8.47 -5.89 -8.45
N VAL A 34 8.02 -4.82 -7.81
CA VAL A 34 6.72 -4.81 -7.17
C VAL A 34 5.61 -4.78 -8.20
N GLN A 35 5.79 -3.99 -9.25
CA GLN A 35 4.83 -3.93 -10.35
C GLN A 35 4.61 -5.32 -10.94
N LYS A 36 5.68 -6.04 -11.16
CA LYS A 36 5.59 -7.36 -11.75
C LYS A 36 4.78 -8.30 -10.87
N THR A 37 5.05 -8.29 -9.59
CA THR A 37 4.33 -9.17 -8.67
C THR A 37 2.86 -8.81 -8.58
N ILE A 38 2.54 -7.53 -8.58
CA ILE A 38 1.16 -7.10 -8.57
C ILE A 38 0.44 -7.59 -9.83
N LEU A 39 1.05 -7.39 -10.99
CA LEU A 39 0.43 -7.80 -12.24
C LEU A 39 0.28 -9.31 -12.33
N ASP A 40 1.29 -10.05 -11.84
CA ASP A 40 1.23 -11.51 -11.87
C ASP A 40 0.07 -12.03 -11.02
N ASN A 41 -0.36 -11.29 -10.04
CA ASN A 41 -1.39 -11.74 -9.12
C ASN A 41 -2.72 -11.03 -9.30
N ALA A 42 -2.78 -10.07 -10.20
CA ALA A 42 -3.99 -9.30 -10.42
C ALA A 42 -5.03 -10.06 -11.24
N GLY A 43 -4.60 -11.09 -11.97
CA GLY A 43 -5.52 -11.90 -12.73
C GLY A 43 -6.23 -11.14 -13.84
N GLY A 44 -5.56 -10.17 -14.44
CA GLY A 44 -6.18 -9.36 -15.49
C GLY A 44 -7.09 -8.28 -14.95
N GLY A 45 -7.11 -8.09 -13.65
CA GLY A 45 -7.96 -7.10 -13.04
C GLY A 45 -7.42 -5.70 -13.16
N LYS A 46 -8.24 -4.75 -12.74
CA LYS A 46 -7.93 -3.35 -12.80
C LYS A 46 -7.37 -2.91 -11.45
N ILE A 47 -6.21 -2.28 -11.48
CA ILE A 47 -5.59 -1.76 -10.28
C ILE A 47 -6.24 -0.43 -9.96
N GLU A 48 -6.91 -0.36 -8.82
CA GLU A 48 -7.70 0.81 -8.47
C GLU A 48 -6.92 1.77 -7.59
N GLU A 49 -6.08 1.24 -6.73
CA GLU A 49 -5.39 2.07 -5.76
C GLU A 49 -4.13 1.36 -5.32
N ILE A 50 -3.06 2.13 -5.12
CA ILE A 50 -1.81 1.59 -4.62
C ILE A 50 -1.35 2.45 -3.47
N GLU A 51 -0.96 1.80 -2.38
CA GLU A 51 -0.44 2.48 -1.21
C GLU A 51 0.93 1.94 -0.89
N LYS A 52 1.78 2.85 -0.47
CA LYS A 52 3.09 2.53 0.04
C LYS A 52 3.04 2.68 1.55
N GLU A 53 3.32 1.61 2.24
CA GLU A 53 3.26 1.58 3.69
C GLU A 53 4.66 1.42 4.25
N THR A 54 5.03 2.29 5.16
CA THR A 54 6.31 2.21 5.84
C THR A 54 6.06 1.80 7.28
N GLN A 55 6.67 0.72 7.69
CA GLN A 55 6.47 0.15 9.01
C GLN A 55 7.79 0.03 9.74
N THR A 56 7.73 0.22 11.04
CA THR A 56 8.87 -0.06 11.90
C THR A 56 8.63 -1.41 12.54
N GLN A 57 9.53 -2.35 12.33
CA GLN A 57 9.44 -3.67 12.92
C GLN A 57 10.52 -3.82 13.97
N HIS A 58 10.12 -4.36 15.10
CA HIS A 58 11.06 -4.70 16.15
C HIS A 58 11.56 -6.10 15.93
N ALA A 59 12.87 -6.26 15.94
CA ALA A 59 13.46 -7.56 15.79
C ALA A 59 14.43 -7.78 16.93
N ARG A 60 14.38 -8.96 17.54
CA ARG A 60 15.34 -9.32 18.56
C ARG A 60 16.25 -10.37 17.97
N VAL A 61 17.51 -10.06 17.90
CA VAL A 61 18.50 -10.97 17.37
C VAL A 61 19.55 -11.17 18.44
N LEU A 62 19.63 -12.38 18.98
CA LEU A 62 20.55 -12.71 20.06
C LEU A 62 20.29 -11.77 21.23
N HIS A 63 21.21 -10.87 21.49
CA HIS A 63 21.11 -9.97 22.62
C HIS A 63 20.75 -8.56 22.26
N PHE A 64 20.36 -8.34 21.02
CA PHE A 64 20.08 -7.02 20.54
C PHE A 64 18.64 -6.88 20.11
N ASP A 65 18.04 -5.77 20.47
CA ASP A 65 16.79 -5.35 19.87
C ASP A 65 17.15 -4.36 18.79
N SER A 66 16.60 -4.56 17.62
CA SER A 66 16.81 -3.60 16.57
C SER A 66 15.51 -3.27 15.92
N ASP A 67 15.38 -2.04 15.50
CA ASP A 67 14.22 -1.60 14.75
C ASP A 67 14.58 -1.65 13.28
N LYS A 68 13.66 -2.20 12.50
CA LYS A 68 13.86 -2.28 11.08
C LYS A 68 12.71 -1.59 10.39
N ILE A 69 13.05 -0.71 9.47
CA ILE A 69 12.04 -0.02 8.69
C ILE A 69 11.78 -0.83 7.44
N VAL A 70 10.54 -1.18 7.23
CA VAL A 70 10.13 -2.03 6.13
C VAL A 70 9.13 -1.29 5.28
N THR A 71 9.30 -1.35 3.97
CA THR A 71 8.37 -0.76 3.05
C THR A 71 7.58 -1.84 2.36
N VAL A 72 6.27 -1.68 2.37
CA VAL A 72 5.33 -2.63 1.78
C VAL A 72 4.41 -1.86 0.85
N TYR A 73 4.08 -2.48 -0.26
CA TYR A 73 3.15 -1.90 -1.21
C TYR A 73 1.86 -2.70 -1.20
N GLU A 74 0.75 -1.99 -1.18
CA GLU A 74 -0.57 -2.60 -1.25
C GLU A 74 -1.26 -2.13 -2.50
N ALA A 75 -1.83 -3.07 -3.24
CA ALA A 75 -2.60 -2.72 -4.42
C ALA A 75 -4.00 -3.27 -4.26
N GLU A 76 -5.01 -2.43 -4.46
CA GLU A 76 -6.38 -2.86 -4.53
C GLU A 76 -6.73 -3.09 -5.98
N VAL A 77 -7.26 -4.27 -6.27
CA VAL A 77 -7.50 -4.70 -7.63
C VAL A 77 -8.93 -5.18 -7.76
N GLU A 78 -9.61 -4.69 -8.77
CA GLU A 78 -10.93 -5.22 -9.13
C GLU A 78 -10.73 -6.26 -10.22
N LYS A 79 -11.06 -7.50 -9.91
CA LYS A 79 -10.90 -8.59 -10.86
C LYS A 79 -12.01 -8.57 -11.89
N PRO A 80 -11.81 -9.23 -13.03
CA PRO A 80 -12.84 -9.24 -14.07
C PRO A 80 -14.19 -9.77 -13.61
N ASP A 81 -14.21 -10.62 -12.59
CA ASP A 81 -15.45 -11.16 -12.06
C ASP A 81 -16.13 -10.22 -11.06
N GLY A 82 -15.58 -9.02 -10.86
CA GLY A 82 -16.14 -8.04 -9.95
C GLY A 82 -15.67 -8.14 -8.52
N LYS A 83 -14.88 -9.15 -8.21
CA LYS A 83 -14.36 -9.29 -6.86
C LYS A 83 -13.17 -8.38 -6.66
N GLU A 84 -13.04 -7.90 -5.44
CA GLU A 84 -11.92 -7.03 -5.10
C GLU A 84 -10.96 -7.77 -4.22
N ILE A 85 -9.69 -7.60 -4.50
CA ILE A 85 -8.62 -8.19 -3.69
C ILE A 85 -7.59 -7.12 -3.36
N GLU A 86 -6.87 -7.38 -2.30
CA GLU A 86 -5.75 -6.54 -1.89
C GLU A 86 -4.50 -7.40 -1.97
N ILE A 87 -3.50 -6.91 -2.70
CA ILE A 87 -2.25 -7.62 -2.90
C ILE A 87 -1.16 -6.86 -2.16
N ARG A 88 -0.49 -7.53 -1.24
CA ARG A 88 0.61 -6.93 -0.48
C ARG A 88 1.92 -7.50 -0.98
N VAL A 89 2.85 -6.61 -1.27
CA VAL A 89 4.13 -6.97 -1.85
C VAL A 89 5.23 -6.22 -1.13
N SER A 90 6.30 -6.91 -0.78
CA SER A 90 7.44 -6.25 -0.16
C SER A 90 8.18 -5.41 -1.19
N GLU A 91 9.06 -4.56 -0.70
CA GLU A 91 9.79 -3.64 -1.55
C GLU A 91 10.62 -4.34 -2.61
N ASP A 92 11.08 -5.54 -2.32
CA ASP A 92 11.89 -6.30 -3.26
C ASP A 92 11.06 -7.14 -4.25
N GLY A 93 9.74 -6.98 -4.21
CA GLY A 93 8.87 -7.66 -5.15
C GLY A 93 8.33 -9.00 -4.66
N LYS A 94 8.56 -9.34 -3.42
CA LYS A 94 8.11 -10.61 -2.87
C LYS A 94 6.65 -10.50 -2.43
N LEU A 95 5.82 -11.43 -2.87
CA LEU A 95 4.42 -11.45 -2.47
C LEU A 95 4.32 -11.79 -1.00
N ILE A 96 3.63 -10.94 -0.25
CA ILE A 96 3.43 -11.16 1.17
C ILE A 96 2.07 -11.79 1.41
N LYS A 97 1.03 -11.25 0.78
CA LYS A 97 -0.32 -11.68 1.10
C LYS A 97 -1.30 -11.22 0.04
N ILE A 98 -2.31 -12.04 -0.21
CA ILE A 98 -3.45 -11.65 -1.02
C ILE A 98 -4.67 -11.80 -0.13
N LYS A 99 -5.44 -10.75 -0.05
CA LYS A 99 -6.62 -10.73 0.79
C LYS A 99 -7.83 -10.41 -0.06
N GLN A 100 -8.89 -11.19 0.09
CA GLN A 100 -10.12 -10.88 -0.60
C GLN A 100 -10.90 -9.89 0.23
N LEU A 101 -11.33 -8.82 -0.40
CA LEU A 101 -12.08 -7.80 0.29
C LEU A 101 -13.55 -8.14 0.22
N CYS A 102 -14.18 -8.07 1.36
CA CYS A 102 -15.62 -8.29 1.45
C CYS A 102 -16.33 -7.00 1.19
N ILE A 103 -17.41 -7.09 0.47
CA ILE A 103 -18.21 -5.91 0.17
C ILE A 103 -19.53 -6.02 0.90
#